data_24727ad24775184b70d6930959743401
#
_entry.id   24727ad24775184b70d6930959743401
#
_cell.length_a   1.000
_cell.length_b   1.000
_cell.length_c   1.000
_cell.angle_alpha   90.00
_cell.angle_beta   90.00
_cell.angle_gamma   90.00
#
_symmetry.space_group_name_H-M   'P 1'
#
loop_
_entity.id
_entity.type
_entity.pdbx_description
1 polymer ?
#
loop_
_entity_poly.entity_id
_entity_poly.type
_entity_poly.pdbx_seq_one_letter_code
_entity_poly.pdbx_strand_id
1 'polypeptide(L)'
;MTSLLCKLFVAYGIEQKLALIVGYLTPKQKIIWDLKSSGLQEVAIAKKLSITRQTVHKSLDTANLKIGDALQEVAKINKIDIETVNAQKGFLKGYSNHFKTSAFVTFSAKNGVQVWYKHEGNCEKCKKIETCRNTLLAEAKDRNFLLLDETSKILPSKLAEALFAKIAGEQNEHTEEN
;
A
#
# COMPACT_ATOMS: atom_id res chain seq x y z
N MET A 1 22.05 5.61 -30.29
CA MET A 1 22.26 4.16 -30.28
C MET A 1 21.01 3.49 -29.70
N THR A 2 19.97 3.46 -30.48
CA THR A 2 18.65 2.94 -30.10
C THR A 2 18.42 1.62 -30.83
N SER A 3 18.28 0.57 -30.03
CA SER A 3 17.38 -0.52 -30.33
C SER A 3 17.73 -1.55 -31.40
N LEU A 4 18.84 -2.25 -31.22
CA LEU A 4 18.95 -3.60 -31.81
C LEU A 4 18.16 -4.65 -30.97
N LEU A 5 18.03 -4.45 -29.68
CA LEU A 5 17.27 -5.34 -28.77
C LEU A 5 15.76 -5.33 -29.03
N CYS A 6 15.16 -4.20 -29.42
CA CYS A 6 13.74 -4.11 -29.70
C CYS A 6 13.32 -4.80 -31.02
N LYS A 7 14.24 -4.92 -32.00
CA LYS A 7 13.95 -5.57 -33.28
C LYS A 7 14.04 -7.10 -33.23
N LEU A 8 14.80 -7.67 -32.27
CA LEU A 8 14.91 -9.12 -32.12
C LEU A 8 13.67 -9.75 -31.47
N PHE A 9 12.91 -8.98 -30.67
CA PHE A 9 11.68 -9.47 -30.02
C PHE A 9 10.47 -9.56 -30.98
N VAL A 10 10.43 -8.73 -32.03
CA VAL A 10 9.34 -8.76 -33.03
C VAL A 10 9.44 -9.97 -33.98
N ALA A 11 10.63 -10.53 -34.15
CA ALA A 11 10.86 -11.62 -35.09
C ALA A 11 10.37 -13.01 -34.60
N TYR A 12 10.05 -13.16 -33.31
CA TYR A 12 9.64 -14.45 -32.73
C TYR A 12 8.14 -14.58 -32.42
N GLY A 13 7.29 -13.63 -32.85
CA GLY A 13 5.83 -13.76 -32.71
C GLY A 13 5.33 -13.87 -31.27
N ILE A 14 6.18 -13.60 -30.28
CA ILE A 14 5.81 -13.46 -28.88
C ILE A 14 5.41 -12.01 -28.69
N GLU A 15 4.13 -11.68 -28.97
CA GLU A 15 3.52 -10.50 -28.38
C GLU A 15 3.50 -10.70 -26.85
N GLN A 16 4.64 -10.55 -26.21
CA GLN A 16 4.64 -10.21 -24.81
C GLN A 16 4.03 -8.81 -24.76
N LYS A 17 2.70 -8.76 -24.50
CA LYS A 17 2.09 -7.56 -23.96
C LYS A 17 2.88 -7.23 -22.73
N LEU A 18 3.83 -6.30 -22.89
CA LEU A 18 4.56 -5.71 -21.76
C LEU A 18 3.52 -4.94 -20.98
N ALA A 19 2.75 -5.66 -20.15
CA ALA A 19 1.92 -5.06 -19.14
C ALA A 19 2.87 -4.49 -18.10
N LEU A 20 3.29 -3.25 -18.29
CA LEU A 20 3.78 -2.41 -17.21
C LEU A 20 2.61 -2.26 -16.25
N ILE A 21 2.44 -3.26 -15.39
CA ILE A 21 1.39 -3.26 -14.39
C ILE A 21 1.90 -2.37 -13.28
N VAL A 22 1.44 -1.14 -13.26
CA VAL A 22 1.53 -0.33 -12.06
C VAL A 22 0.79 -1.10 -10.97
N GLY A 23 1.56 -1.74 -10.07
CA GLY A 23 1.02 -2.38 -8.88
C GLY A 23 0.52 -3.80 -9.04
N TYR A 24 1.18 -4.68 -9.81
CA TYR A 24 0.96 -6.13 -9.81
C TYR A 24 -0.48 -6.61 -10.07
N LEU A 25 -1.49 -5.74 -10.03
CA LEU A 25 -2.90 -6.06 -10.24
C LEU A 25 -3.37 -5.70 -11.66
N THR A 26 -4.26 -6.50 -12.21
CA THR A 26 -5.01 -6.09 -13.40
C THR A 26 -5.97 -4.95 -13.03
N PRO A 27 -6.42 -4.12 -14.00
CA PRO A 27 -7.37 -3.03 -13.72
C PRO A 27 -8.62 -3.51 -12.98
N LYS A 28 -9.16 -4.68 -13.33
CA LYS A 28 -10.32 -5.27 -12.66
C LYS A 28 -10.01 -5.70 -11.23
N GLN A 29 -8.88 -6.35 -11.01
CA GLN A 29 -8.42 -6.73 -9.66
C GLN A 29 -8.22 -5.51 -8.78
N LYS A 30 -7.60 -4.45 -9.33
CA LYS A 30 -7.39 -3.17 -8.63
C LYS A 30 -8.71 -2.58 -8.15
N ILE A 31 -9.72 -2.46 -9.03
CA ILE A 31 -11.03 -1.91 -8.68
C ILE A 31 -11.71 -2.75 -7.58
N ILE A 32 -11.69 -4.08 -7.72
CA ILE A 32 -12.32 -4.98 -6.75
C ILE A 32 -11.63 -4.90 -5.41
N TRP A 33 -10.30 -4.89 -5.39
CA TRP A 33 -9.51 -4.79 -4.16
C TRP A 33 -9.71 -3.44 -3.46
N ASP A 34 -9.73 -2.34 -4.21
CA ASP A 34 -9.97 -0.98 -3.70
C ASP A 34 -11.36 -0.88 -3.03
N LEU A 35 -12.40 -1.41 -3.68
CA LEU A 35 -13.74 -1.45 -3.09
C LEU A 35 -13.78 -2.32 -1.82
N LYS A 36 -13.03 -3.42 -1.77
CA LYS A 36 -12.95 -4.27 -0.59
C LYS A 36 -12.20 -3.59 0.56
N SER A 37 -11.06 -2.96 0.27
CA SER A 37 -10.24 -2.25 1.25
C SER A 37 -10.96 -1.03 1.84
N SER A 38 -11.89 -0.43 1.09
CA SER A 38 -12.77 0.63 1.58
C SER A 38 -13.99 0.13 2.38
N GLY A 39 -14.03 -1.18 2.70
CA GLY A 39 -15.02 -1.78 3.61
C GLY A 39 -16.24 -2.40 2.93
N LEU A 40 -16.35 -2.39 1.59
CA LEU A 40 -17.50 -2.99 0.93
C LEU A 40 -17.48 -4.52 1.05
N GLN A 41 -18.67 -5.10 1.26
CA GLN A 41 -18.85 -6.55 1.24
C GLN A 41 -18.86 -7.09 -0.20
N GLU A 42 -18.38 -8.33 -0.39
CA GLU A 42 -18.28 -8.95 -1.72
C GLU A 42 -19.59 -8.94 -2.50
N VAL A 43 -20.74 -9.11 -1.82
CA VAL A 43 -22.06 -9.04 -2.43
C VAL A 43 -22.36 -7.65 -2.99
N ALA A 44 -22.02 -6.60 -2.25
CA ALA A 44 -22.18 -5.22 -2.70
C ALA A 44 -21.26 -4.89 -3.89
N ILE A 45 -20.03 -5.38 -3.86
CA ILE A 45 -19.06 -5.25 -4.97
C ILE A 45 -19.60 -5.96 -6.22
N ALA A 46 -20.08 -7.18 -6.06
CA ALA A 46 -20.65 -7.97 -7.16
C ALA A 46 -21.83 -7.23 -7.84
N LYS A 47 -22.74 -6.69 -7.02
CA LYS A 47 -23.88 -5.88 -7.50
C LYS A 47 -23.41 -4.60 -8.20
N LYS A 48 -22.47 -3.87 -7.59
CA LYS A 48 -21.93 -2.60 -8.14
C LYS A 48 -21.25 -2.80 -9.50
N LEU A 49 -20.55 -3.94 -9.68
CA LEU A 49 -19.80 -4.23 -10.90
C LEU A 49 -20.56 -5.13 -11.90
N SER A 50 -21.81 -5.51 -11.60
CA SER A 50 -22.63 -6.42 -12.42
C SER A 50 -21.91 -7.74 -12.73
N ILE A 51 -21.28 -8.35 -11.72
CA ILE A 51 -20.59 -9.63 -11.79
C ILE A 51 -21.04 -10.57 -10.67
N THR A 52 -20.66 -11.84 -10.72
CA THR A 52 -21.01 -12.78 -9.65
C THR A 52 -20.14 -12.59 -8.41
N ARG A 53 -20.67 -12.92 -7.22
CA ARG A 53 -19.89 -12.94 -5.97
C ARG A 53 -18.67 -13.85 -6.08
N GLN A 54 -18.81 -15.00 -6.73
CA GLN A 54 -17.69 -15.94 -6.96
C GLN A 54 -16.57 -15.29 -7.78
N THR A 55 -16.90 -14.46 -8.78
CA THR A 55 -15.90 -13.71 -9.55
C THR A 55 -15.19 -12.69 -8.69
N VAL A 56 -15.91 -12.00 -7.79
CA VAL A 56 -15.30 -11.07 -6.83
C VAL A 56 -14.34 -11.81 -5.90
N HIS A 57 -14.77 -12.92 -5.32
CA HIS A 57 -13.98 -13.74 -4.40
C HIS A 57 -12.65 -14.21 -5.05
N LYS A 58 -12.74 -14.87 -6.22
CA LYS A 58 -11.55 -15.31 -6.96
C LYS A 58 -10.59 -14.16 -7.33
N SER A 59 -11.17 -13.00 -7.68
CA SER A 59 -10.36 -11.81 -7.99
C SER A 59 -9.63 -11.28 -6.76
N LEU A 60 -10.28 -11.30 -5.59
CA LEU A 60 -9.67 -10.89 -4.31
C LEU A 60 -8.56 -11.86 -3.89
N ASP A 61 -8.79 -13.18 -4.00
CA ASP A 61 -7.78 -14.17 -3.67
C ASP A 61 -6.51 -13.97 -4.51
N THR A 62 -6.70 -13.82 -5.83
CA THR A 62 -5.57 -13.57 -6.72
C THR A 62 -4.90 -12.22 -6.45
N ALA A 63 -5.68 -11.18 -6.15
CA ALA A 63 -5.14 -9.87 -5.82
C ALA A 63 -4.32 -9.90 -4.51
N ASN A 64 -4.84 -10.55 -3.48
CA ASN A 64 -4.16 -10.67 -2.19
C ASN A 64 -2.85 -11.46 -2.30
N LEU A 65 -2.80 -12.54 -3.08
CA LEU A 65 -1.56 -13.26 -3.37
C LEU A 65 -0.54 -12.33 -4.01
N LYS A 66 -0.90 -11.65 -5.09
CA LYS A 66 0.00 -10.72 -5.80
C LYS A 66 0.48 -9.56 -4.92
N ILE A 67 -0.40 -9.01 -4.09
CA ILE A 67 -0.02 -7.94 -3.15
C ILE A 67 0.94 -8.49 -2.10
N GLY A 68 0.65 -9.67 -1.54
CA GLY A 68 1.52 -10.31 -0.58
C GLY A 68 2.92 -10.54 -1.11
N ASP A 69 3.03 -11.08 -2.33
CA ASP A 69 4.30 -11.29 -3.03
C ASP A 69 5.05 -9.97 -3.25
N ALA A 70 4.33 -8.93 -3.71
CA ALA A 70 4.92 -7.62 -3.94
C ALA A 70 5.46 -6.95 -2.66
N LEU A 71 4.71 -7.03 -1.56
CA LEU A 71 5.15 -6.51 -0.27
C LEU A 71 6.42 -7.23 0.22
N GLN A 72 6.46 -8.55 0.11
CA GLN A 72 7.60 -9.37 0.53
C GLN A 72 8.82 -9.13 -0.36
N GLU A 73 8.64 -9.04 -1.69
CA GLU A 73 9.72 -8.76 -2.62
C GLU A 73 10.36 -7.39 -2.33
N VAL A 74 9.54 -6.37 -2.12
CA VAL A 74 10.02 -5.03 -1.78
C VAL A 74 10.72 -5.01 -0.42
N ALA A 75 10.20 -5.72 0.59
CA ALA A 75 10.87 -5.88 1.87
C ALA A 75 12.24 -6.54 1.72
N LYS A 76 12.33 -7.62 0.92
CA LYS A 76 13.59 -8.33 0.64
C LYS A 76 14.61 -7.43 -0.06
N ILE A 77 14.20 -6.69 -1.09
CA ILE A 77 15.08 -5.76 -1.83
C ILE A 77 15.63 -4.67 -0.89
N ASN A 78 14.79 -4.18 0.01
CA ASN A 78 15.17 -3.14 0.99
C ASN A 78 15.81 -3.70 2.27
N LYS A 79 16.10 -5.01 2.33
CA LYS A 79 16.73 -5.69 3.48
C LYS A 79 15.96 -5.44 4.77
N ILE A 80 14.64 -5.57 4.69
CA ILE A 80 13.72 -5.47 5.81
C ILE A 80 13.41 -6.89 6.27
N ASP A 81 13.72 -7.20 7.53
CA ASP A 81 13.32 -8.45 8.18
C ASP A 81 11.84 -8.37 8.49
N ILE A 82 11.07 -9.31 7.93
CA ILE A 82 9.62 -9.28 7.97
C ILE A 82 9.12 -9.78 9.32
N GLU A 83 8.31 -8.97 10.01
CA GLU A 83 7.61 -9.34 11.24
C GLU A 83 6.19 -9.82 10.95
N THR A 84 5.41 -9.04 10.18
CA THR A 84 4.04 -9.39 9.83
C THR A 84 3.69 -8.95 8.42
N VAL A 85 2.81 -9.72 7.75
CA VAL A 85 2.26 -9.39 6.42
C VAL A 85 0.74 -9.52 6.45
N ASN A 86 0.04 -8.50 5.96
CA ASN A 86 -1.40 -8.52 5.75
C ASN A 86 -1.73 -8.01 4.34
N ALA A 87 -1.83 -8.92 3.39
CA ALA A 87 -2.10 -8.58 1.98
C ALA A 87 -3.50 -7.98 1.77
N GLN A 88 -4.49 -8.34 2.59
CA GLN A 88 -5.84 -7.79 2.50
C GLN A 88 -5.88 -6.31 2.88
N LYS A 89 -5.01 -5.89 3.79
CA LYS A 89 -4.82 -4.50 4.18
C LYS A 89 -3.73 -3.80 3.35
N GLY A 90 -3.02 -4.54 2.48
CA GLY A 90 -1.87 -4.02 1.75
C GLY A 90 -0.79 -3.48 2.72
N PHE A 91 -0.40 -4.28 3.71
CA PHE A 91 0.48 -3.84 4.79
C PHE A 91 1.48 -4.93 5.20
N LEU A 92 2.72 -4.51 5.39
CA LEU A 92 3.79 -5.32 5.95
C LEU A 92 4.53 -4.48 6.98
N LYS A 93 4.80 -5.05 8.14
CA LYS A 93 5.67 -4.49 9.17
C LYS A 93 6.93 -5.34 9.28
N GLY A 94 8.05 -4.69 9.51
CA GLY A 94 9.33 -5.33 9.70
C GLY A 94 10.38 -4.39 10.29
N TYR A 95 11.61 -4.87 10.34
CA TYR A 95 12.75 -4.14 10.89
C TYR A 95 13.88 -4.03 9.87
N SER A 96 14.40 -2.86 9.67
CA SER A 96 15.58 -2.63 8.83
C SER A 96 16.85 -2.67 9.65
N ASN A 97 17.64 -3.73 9.47
CA ASN A 97 18.96 -3.85 10.10
C ASN A 97 19.96 -2.80 9.60
N HIS A 98 19.76 -2.32 8.38
CA HIS A 98 20.61 -1.29 7.79
C HIS A 98 20.41 0.07 8.47
N PHE A 99 19.14 0.47 8.63
CA PHE A 99 18.79 1.75 9.25
C PHE A 99 18.55 1.65 10.76
N LYS A 100 18.61 0.44 11.35
CA LYS A 100 18.35 0.17 12.78
C LYS A 100 17.01 0.71 13.25
N THR A 101 15.96 0.54 12.44
CA THR A 101 14.64 1.08 12.74
C THR A 101 13.51 0.22 12.19
N SER A 102 12.32 0.38 12.75
CA SER A 102 11.11 -0.23 12.21
C SER A 102 10.81 0.29 10.80
N ALA A 103 10.36 -0.61 9.95
CA ALA A 103 9.99 -0.30 8.58
C ALA A 103 8.60 -0.85 8.28
N PHE A 104 7.89 -0.14 7.40
CA PHE A 104 6.59 -0.55 6.90
C PHE A 104 6.63 -0.57 5.37
N VAL A 105 5.96 -1.53 4.78
CA VAL A 105 5.70 -1.55 3.34
C VAL A 105 4.19 -1.53 3.15
N THR A 106 3.70 -0.57 2.40
CA THR A 106 2.27 -0.42 2.14
C THR A 106 1.96 -0.57 0.66
N PHE A 107 0.79 -1.11 0.35
CA PHE A 107 0.22 -1.11 -0.98
C PHE A 107 -1.12 -0.40 -0.95
N SER A 108 -1.33 0.55 -1.85
CA SER A 108 -2.62 1.15 -2.10
C SER A 108 -2.95 1.18 -3.59
N ALA A 109 -4.24 1.30 -3.91
CA ALA A 109 -4.69 1.21 -5.29
C ALA A 109 -4.17 2.36 -6.18
N LYS A 110 -3.89 3.54 -5.60
CA LYS A 110 -3.39 4.70 -6.33
C LYS A 110 -1.88 4.84 -6.27
N ASN A 111 -1.31 4.66 -5.07
CA ASN A 111 0.10 4.95 -4.83
C ASN A 111 1.02 3.74 -5.13
N GLY A 112 0.43 2.52 -5.32
CA GLY A 112 1.21 1.30 -5.49
C GLY A 112 1.92 0.87 -4.20
N VAL A 113 3.12 0.30 -4.33
CA VAL A 113 3.93 -0.14 -3.19
C VAL A 113 4.82 1.00 -2.72
N GLN A 114 4.81 1.28 -1.42
CA GLN A 114 5.65 2.30 -0.77
C GLN A 114 6.37 1.73 0.43
N VAL A 115 7.60 2.21 0.69
CA VAL A 115 8.40 1.84 1.85
C VAL A 115 8.53 3.04 2.78
N TRP A 116 8.33 2.80 4.07
CA TRP A 116 8.36 3.79 5.12
C TRP A 116 9.32 3.34 6.22
N TYR A 117 10.18 4.24 6.69
CA TYR A 117 11.05 3.98 7.81
C TYR A 117 10.66 4.88 8.97
N LYS A 118 10.59 4.32 10.19
CA LYS A 118 10.41 5.13 11.39
C LYS A 118 11.61 6.08 11.51
N HIS A 119 11.33 7.37 11.53
CA HIS A 119 12.36 8.38 11.57
C HIS A 119 12.47 8.97 12.99
N GLU A 120 13.66 8.86 13.57
CA GLU A 120 13.99 9.54 14.81
C GLU A 120 14.58 10.91 14.47
N GLY A 121 13.82 11.97 14.69
CA GLY A 121 14.24 13.33 14.37
C GLY A 121 13.23 14.37 14.82
N ASN A 122 13.70 15.61 14.91
CA ASN A 122 12.83 16.73 15.24
C ASN A 122 12.06 17.20 14.01
N CYS A 123 10.81 16.79 13.92
CA CYS A 123 9.93 17.18 12.82
C CYS A 123 9.68 18.70 12.75
N GLU A 124 9.70 19.42 13.88
CA GLU A 124 9.40 20.85 13.92
C GLU A 124 10.44 21.69 13.13
N LYS A 125 11.69 21.23 13.12
CA LYS A 125 12.81 21.90 12.44
C LYS A 125 13.15 21.26 11.08
N CYS A 126 12.36 20.28 10.63
CA CYS A 126 12.66 19.51 9.44
C CYS A 126 12.24 20.26 8.16
N LYS A 127 13.17 20.45 7.23
CA LYS A 127 12.90 21.08 5.92
C LYS A 127 11.90 20.28 5.05
N LYS A 128 11.70 18.98 5.35
CA LYS A 128 10.80 18.08 4.61
C LYS A 128 9.43 17.90 5.29
N ILE A 129 9.11 18.67 6.33
CA ILE A 129 7.90 18.51 7.12
C ILE A 129 6.64 18.49 6.25
N GLU A 130 6.51 19.41 5.31
CA GLU A 130 5.34 19.50 4.42
C GLU A 130 5.29 18.33 3.42
N THR A 131 6.42 17.92 2.87
CA THR A 131 6.50 16.76 1.97
C THR A 131 6.07 15.49 2.70
N CYS A 132 6.59 15.25 3.91
CA CYS A 132 6.20 14.09 4.72
C CYS A 132 4.70 14.12 5.06
N ARG A 133 4.19 15.26 5.48
CA ARG A 133 2.77 15.46 5.79
C ARG A 133 1.89 15.12 4.58
N ASN A 134 2.18 15.73 3.43
CA ASN A 134 1.40 15.53 2.21
C ASN A 134 1.42 14.08 1.75
N THR A 135 2.55 13.38 1.86
CA THR A 135 2.66 11.96 1.52
C THR A 135 1.81 11.09 2.44
N LEU A 136 1.84 11.33 3.75
CA LEU A 136 1.02 10.60 4.73
C LEU A 136 -0.48 10.88 4.53
N LEU A 137 -0.85 12.12 4.25
CA LEU A 137 -2.25 12.49 3.96
C LEU A 137 -2.73 11.85 2.66
N ALA A 138 -1.89 11.76 1.63
CA ALA A 138 -2.22 11.09 0.38
C ALA A 138 -2.48 9.58 0.61
N GLU A 139 -1.65 8.92 1.41
CA GLU A 139 -1.83 7.50 1.78
C GLU A 139 -3.12 7.29 2.59
N ALA A 140 -3.39 8.14 3.57
CA ALA A 140 -4.61 8.09 4.36
C ALA A 140 -5.88 8.31 3.50
N LYS A 141 -5.82 9.29 2.60
CA LYS A 141 -6.92 9.61 1.66
C LYS A 141 -7.19 8.44 0.71
N ASP A 142 -6.15 7.80 0.19
CA ASP A 142 -6.29 6.66 -0.70
C ASP A 142 -6.96 5.46 -0.02
N ARG A 143 -6.82 5.35 1.29
CA ARG A 143 -7.45 4.32 2.13
C ARG A 143 -8.81 4.73 2.69
N ASN A 144 -9.34 5.89 2.30
CA ASN A 144 -10.57 6.49 2.84
C ASN A 144 -10.55 6.61 4.37
N PHE A 145 -9.37 6.84 4.96
CA PHE A 145 -9.28 7.16 6.38
C PHE A 145 -9.63 8.62 6.57
N LEU A 146 -10.69 8.86 7.33
CA LEU A 146 -11.03 10.20 7.77
C LEU A 146 -9.94 10.63 8.77
N LEU A 147 -9.16 11.58 8.36
CA LEU A 147 -8.28 12.32 9.26
C LEU A 147 -9.04 13.56 9.68
N LEU A 148 -9.08 13.81 10.98
CA LEU A 148 -9.77 14.98 11.53
C LEU A 148 -9.22 16.27 10.91
N ASP A 149 -10.03 17.31 10.77
CA ASP A 149 -9.69 18.59 10.12
C ASP A 149 -8.48 19.31 10.75
N GLU A 150 -8.05 18.90 11.95
CA GLU A 150 -6.88 19.44 12.66
C GLU A 150 -5.54 18.81 12.25
N THR A 151 -5.51 17.89 11.26
CA THR A 151 -4.27 17.21 10.84
C THR A 151 -3.18 18.15 10.32
N SER A 152 -3.54 19.37 9.91
CA SER A 152 -2.58 20.40 9.50
C SER A 152 -1.65 20.85 10.62
N LYS A 153 -2.04 20.67 11.89
CA LYS A 153 -1.25 21.03 13.09
C LYS A 153 -0.47 19.84 13.67
N ILE A 154 -0.80 18.60 13.28
CA ILE A 154 -0.16 17.40 13.82
C ILE A 154 1.20 17.20 13.16
N LEU A 155 2.21 16.87 13.94
CA LEU A 155 3.55 16.54 13.43
C LEU A 155 3.48 15.27 12.55
N PRO A 156 4.23 15.21 11.44
CA PRO A 156 4.26 14.04 10.57
C PRO A 156 4.56 12.73 11.30
N SER A 157 5.40 12.74 12.32
CA SER A 157 5.69 11.56 13.15
C SER A 157 4.44 11.02 13.84
N LYS A 158 3.64 11.88 14.44
CA LYS A 158 2.39 11.51 15.10
C LYS A 158 1.32 11.09 14.11
N LEU A 159 1.25 11.76 12.96
CA LEU A 159 0.37 11.38 11.87
C LEU A 159 0.72 9.98 11.34
N ALA A 160 2.00 9.67 11.19
CA ALA A 160 2.49 8.36 10.77
C ALA A 160 2.13 7.27 11.79
N GLU A 161 2.36 7.50 13.09
CA GLU A 161 1.98 6.55 14.16
C GLU A 161 0.49 6.22 14.08
N ALA A 162 -0.38 7.22 14.02
CA ALA A 162 -1.83 7.03 13.95
C ALA A 162 -2.24 6.30 12.64
N LEU A 163 -1.65 6.67 11.51
CA LEU A 163 -1.93 6.06 10.21
C LEU A 163 -1.55 4.57 10.20
N PHE A 164 -0.33 4.24 10.62
CA PHE A 164 0.15 2.85 10.55
C PHE A 164 -0.52 1.96 11.60
N ALA A 165 -0.82 2.46 12.80
CA ALA A 165 -1.64 1.74 13.77
C ALA A 165 -3.02 1.41 13.20
N LYS A 166 -3.66 2.36 12.53
CA LYS A 166 -4.96 2.15 11.88
C LYS A 166 -4.88 1.15 10.72
N ILE A 167 -3.85 1.21 9.89
CA ILE A 167 -3.62 0.24 8.81
C ILE A 167 -3.38 -1.17 9.39
N ALA A 168 -2.55 -1.29 10.41
CA ALA A 168 -2.28 -2.55 11.09
C ALA A 168 -3.56 -3.13 11.74
N GLY A 169 -4.50 -2.29 12.14
CA GLY A 169 -5.70 -2.65 12.89
C GLY A 169 -5.44 -2.74 14.39
N GLU A 170 -4.36 -2.12 14.84
CA GLU A 170 -4.10 -1.84 16.24
C GLU A 170 -5.08 -0.73 16.64
N GLN A 171 -6.13 -1.06 17.40
CA GLN A 171 -6.99 -0.04 18.00
C GLN A 171 -6.16 0.61 19.12
N ASN A 172 -5.99 1.92 19.05
CA ASN A 172 -5.55 2.65 20.21
C ASN A 172 -6.66 2.55 21.24
N GLU A 173 -6.53 1.64 22.19
CA GLU A 173 -7.23 1.73 23.47
C GLU A 173 -6.64 2.92 24.21
N HIS A 174 -7.03 4.12 23.81
CA HIS A 174 -6.95 5.25 24.71
C HIS A 174 -8.16 5.10 25.66
N THR A 175 -7.88 4.39 26.75
CA THR A 175 -8.53 4.56 28.02
C THR A 175 -8.94 6.02 28.22
N GLU A 176 -10.24 6.24 28.17
CA GLU A 176 -10.84 7.32 28.95
C GLU A 176 -10.58 6.96 30.41
N GLU A 177 -9.50 7.49 30.98
CA GLU A 177 -9.39 7.62 32.43
C GLU A 177 -10.05 8.94 32.81
N ASN A 178 -11.11 8.75 33.61
CA ASN A 178 -11.89 9.75 34.33
C ASN A 178 -11.05 10.82 35.08
#